data_bb40d986e2bd4e1327ca96285b04f152
#
_entry.id   bb40d986e2bd4e1327ca96285b04f152
#
_cell.length_a   1.000
_cell.length_b   1.000
_cell.length_c   1.000
_cell.angle_alpha   90.00
_cell.angle_beta   90.00
_cell.angle_gamma   90.00
#
_symmetry.space_group_name_H-M   'P 1'
#
loop_
_entity.id
_entity.type
_entity.pdbx_description
1 polymer ?
#
loop_
_entity_poly.entity_id
_entity_poly.type
_entity_poly.pdbx_seq_one_letter_code
_entity_poly.pdbx_strand_id
1 'polypeptide(L)'
;SGLALNALNPNSADASDAASGMTHSFNENVVEASWVNVDDGSYVRVPNVQGSFVFNQLGTTPNDELFNVFGTAILSMCSKPAQELVDAGEGQANFFVNVSGDIQKTFSVDVSELDDEQGVLMGCSCMTGSPFGQAYVVGVPLASVVEMADLEEGVNTVTAYGADGFGQPLPLRYALEKNALLVYQVNGQELKSTADSSLQLWMPETVAHYFTRNIVDISLTREAVEPEVQGVEPTYRNKIEIANKAEESTFSVGDQVSFEGVADDLGSPIAAIEFSFDDGDTWTSCPTDGATADKWVNWSFTTSFDQPGDYHMIARARTADGVVSPLSASLDFTVR
;
A
#
# COMPACT_ATOMS: atom_id res chain seq x y z
N SER A 1 -10.24 -10.58 -5.89
CA SER A 1 -10.88 -9.92 -4.73
C SER A 1 -10.42 -8.48 -4.71
N GLY A 2 -11.31 -7.57 -5.08
CA GLY A 2 -11.03 -6.13 -5.10
C GLY A 2 -10.79 -5.61 -3.68
N LEU A 3 -9.81 -4.72 -3.55
CA LEU A 3 -9.65 -3.89 -2.36
C LEU A 3 -10.82 -2.91 -2.33
N ALA A 4 -11.73 -3.02 -1.36
CA ALA A 4 -12.70 -1.98 -1.15
C ALA A 4 -11.99 -0.78 -0.50
N LEU A 5 -11.94 0.33 -1.22
CA LEU A 5 -11.49 1.59 -0.66
C LEU A 5 -12.63 2.14 0.20
N ASN A 6 -12.46 2.19 1.50
CA ASN A 6 -13.40 2.90 2.34
C ASN A 6 -13.37 4.38 1.98
N ALA A 7 -14.57 4.94 1.84
CA ALA A 7 -14.73 6.38 1.79
C ALA A 7 -14.04 7.03 3.01
N LEU A 8 -13.45 8.19 2.77
CA LEU A 8 -12.76 9.02 3.75
C LEU A 8 -13.35 8.91 5.16
N ASN A 9 -12.52 8.68 6.15
CA ASN A 9 -12.95 8.69 7.55
C ASN A 9 -13.52 10.09 7.88
N PRO A 10 -14.82 10.21 8.16
CA PRO A 10 -15.46 11.53 8.32
C PRO A 10 -15.04 12.30 9.58
N ASN A 11 -14.20 11.70 10.43
CA ASN A 11 -13.79 12.29 11.70
C ASN A 11 -12.44 13.01 11.68
N SER A 12 -11.74 13.08 10.54
CA SER A 12 -10.55 13.93 10.43
C SER A 12 -10.93 15.26 9.78
N ALA A 13 -10.80 16.35 10.52
CA ALA A 13 -11.11 17.71 10.04
C ALA A 13 -10.27 18.10 8.78
N ASP A 14 -9.15 17.43 8.56
CA ASP A 14 -8.25 17.68 7.43
C ASP A 14 -8.66 16.92 6.14
N ALA A 15 -9.58 15.94 6.26
CA ALA A 15 -9.95 15.09 5.13
C ALA A 15 -10.81 15.81 4.08
N SER A 16 -11.62 16.79 4.49
CA SER A 16 -12.51 17.53 3.59
C SER A 16 -11.79 18.57 2.73
N ASP A 17 -10.74 19.18 3.25
CA ASP A 17 -10.00 20.25 2.56
C ASP A 17 -8.99 19.67 1.54
N ALA A 18 -8.40 18.51 1.82
CA ALA A 18 -7.48 17.86 0.90
C ALA A 18 -8.19 17.27 -0.33
N ALA A 19 -9.42 16.77 -0.19
CA ALA A 19 -10.18 16.20 -1.31
C ALA A 19 -10.76 17.25 -2.25
N SER A 20 -11.09 18.45 -1.75
CA SER A 20 -11.78 19.48 -2.53
C SER A 20 -10.88 20.25 -3.50
N GLY A 21 -9.57 20.21 -3.32
CA GLY A 21 -8.61 20.96 -4.13
C GLY A 21 -7.97 20.20 -5.29
N MET A 22 -8.27 18.91 -5.48
CA MET A 22 -7.49 18.03 -6.36
C MET A 22 -8.27 17.42 -7.52
N THR A 23 -9.32 18.11 -7.97
CA THR A 23 -10.10 17.68 -9.15
C THR A 23 -9.50 18.28 -10.40
N HIS A 24 -9.13 17.44 -11.35
CA HIS A 24 -8.65 17.86 -12.67
C HIS A 24 -9.73 17.55 -13.70
N SER A 25 -10.17 18.58 -14.41
CA SER A 25 -11.09 18.45 -15.56
C SER A 25 -10.33 18.65 -16.86
N PHE A 26 -10.57 17.77 -17.80
CA PHE A 26 -9.96 17.80 -19.13
C PHE A 26 -10.95 18.38 -20.13
N ASN A 27 -10.43 19.12 -21.15
CA ASN A 27 -11.27 19.72 -22.20
C ASN A 27 -12.00 18.63 -23.01
N GLU A 28 -13.26 18.91 -23.32
CA GLU A 28 -14.18 18.03 -24.05
C GLU A 28 -13.90 17.97 -25.57
N ASN A 29 -12.71 17.66 -25.98
CA ASN A 29 -12.48 17.36 -27.39
C ASN A 29 -12.91 15.92 -27.65
N VAL A 30 -14.06 15.75 -28.28
CA VAL A 30 -14.52 14.44 -28.71
C VAL A 30 -13.58 13.92 -29.80
N VAL A 31 -12.90 12.83 -29.50
CA VAL A 31 -12.07 12.14 -30.48
C VAL A 31 -12.86 10.92 -31.01
N GLU A 32 -12.87 10.75 -32.31
CA GLU A 32 -13.59 9.63 -32.94
C GLU A 32 -12.99 8.30 -32.48
N ALA A 33 -13.85 7.41 -31.98
CA ALA A 33 -13.48 6.04 -31.64
C ALA A 33 -13.27 5.19 -32.90
N SER A 34 -12.31 4.30 -32.84
CA SER A 34 -12.04 3.33 -33.92
C SER A 34 -12.04 1.91 -33.35
N TRP A 35 -12.38 0.95 -34.23
CA TRP A 35 -12.37 -0.47 -33.88
C TRP A 35 -11.05 -1.11 -34.25
N VAL A 36 -10.53 -1.92 -33.35
CA VAL A 36 -9.31 -2.73 -33.56
C VAL A 36 -9.53 -4.13 -33.04
N ASN A 37 -9.03 -5.11 -33.77
CA ASN A 37 -8.93 -6.48 -33.28
C ASN A 37 -7.71 -6.59 -32.38
N VAL A 38 -7.94 -7.00 -31.13
CA VAL A 38 -6.89 -7.33 -30.16
C VAL A 38 -7.06 -8.81 -29.81
N ASP A 39 -6.09 -9.62 -30.17
CA ASP A 39 -6.04 -11.09 -29.96
C ASP A 39 -7.32 -11.85 -30.32
N ASP A 40 -8.27 -12.01 -29.41
CA ASP A 40 -9.48 -12.82 -29.58
C ASP A 40 -10.77 -12.00 -29.72
N GLY A 41 -10.67 -10.66 -29.75
CA GLY A 41 -11.85 -9.78 -29.79
C GLY A 41 -11.60 -8.44 -30.45
N SER A 42 -12.70 -7.74 -30.76
CA SER A 42 -12.68 -6.37 -31.25
C SER A 42 -12.98 -5.44 -30.10
N TYR A 43 -12.04 -4.56 -29.75
CA TYR A 43 -12.25 -3.48 -28.79
C TYR A 43 -12.46 -2.14 -29.51
N VAL A 44 -13.36 -1.33 -28.95
CA VAL A 44 -13.44 0.08 -29.34
C VAL A 44 -12.19 0.79 -28.86
N ARG A 45 -11.45 1.43 -29.74
CA ARG A 45 -10.27 2.24 -29.38
C ARG A 45 -10.63 3.71 -29.38
N VAL A 46 -10.39 4.35 -28.25
CA VAL A 46 -10.62 5.78 -28.09
C VAL A 46 -9.30 6.45 -27.71
N PRO A 47 -8.67 7.21 -28.62
CA PRO A 47 -7.46 7.94 -28.29
C PRO A 47 -7.77 9.18 -27.44
N ASN A 48 -6.86 9.54 -26.55
CA ASN A 48 -6.90 10.75 -25.73
C ASN A 48 -8.24 10.96 -24.98
N VAL A 49 -8.72 9.92 -24.32
CA VAL A 49 -10.00 9.95 -23.56
C VAL A 49 -9.97 11.10 -22.56
N GLN A 50 -10.99 11.92 -22.55
CA GLN A 50 -11.18 13.03 -21.63
C GLN A 50 -12.10 12.63 -20.48
N GLY A 51 -11.87 13.19 -19.29
CA GLY A 51 -12.68 12.88 -18.12
C GLY A 51 -12.36 13.78 -16.93
N SER A 52 -12.99 13.47 -15.80
CA SER A 52 -12.72 14.09 -14.52
C SER A 52 -11.83 13.19 -13.68
N PHE A 53 -10.80 13.75 -13.10
CA PHE A 53 -9.86 13.04 -12.23
C PHE A 53 -9.83 13.65 -10.84
N VAL A 54 -9.90 12.80 -9.83
CA VAL A 54 -9.77 13.18 -8.41
C VAL A 54 -8.82 12.19 -7.74
N PHE A 55 -7.99 12.67 -6.84
CA PHE A 55 -7.19 11.80 -5.98
C PHE A 55 -7.11 12.33 -4.54
N ASN A 56 -6.78 11.43 -3.63
CA ASN A 56 -6.37 11.74 -2.27
C ASN A 56 -5.40 10.67 -1.74
N GLN A 57 -4.84 10.91 -0.57
CA GLN A 57 -3.98 9.94 0.12
C GLN A 57 -4.53 9.53 1.49
N LEU A 58 -5.84 9.68 1.73
CA LEU A 58 -6.48 9.51 3.03
C LEU A 58 -7.31 8.24 3.17
N GLY A 59 -7.58 7.53 2.08
CA GLY A 59 -8.37 6.29 2.11
C GLY A 59 -7.69 5.19 2.93
N THR A 60 -8.48 4.45 3.70
CA THR A 60 -8.01 3.30 4.48
C THR A 60 -8.68 2.01 4.03
N THR A 61 -7.95 0.90 4.18
CA THR A 61 -8.47 -0.44 3.95
C THR A 61 -9.15 -0.95 5.22
N PRO A 62 -10.37 -1.51 5.16
CA PRO A 62 -11.02 -2.12 6.32
C PRO A 62 -10.18 -3.23 6.94
N ASN A 63 -10.24 -3.38 8.27
CA ASN A 63 -9.38 -4.33 8.98
C ASN A 63 -9.57 -5.78 8.54
N ASP A 64 -10.78 -6.21 8.23
CA ASP A 64 -11.07 -7.56 7.73
C ASP A 64 -10.45 -7.80 6.35
N GLU A 65 -10.43 -6.81 5.48
CA GLU A 65 -9.76 -6.89 4.18
C GLU A 65 -8.24 -6.73 4.30
N LEU A 66 -7.79 -5.83 5.19
CA LEU A 66 -6.38 -5.58 5.46
C LEU A 66 -5.65 -6.84 5.92
N PHE A 67 -6.23 -7.58 6.87
CA PHE A 67 -5.63 -8.83 7.34
C PHE A 67 -5.62 -9.91 6.27
N ASN A 68 -6.64 -10.02 5.46
CA ASN A 68 -6.66 -10.94 4.31
C ASN A 68 -5.58 -10.59 3.28
N VAL A 69 -5.41 -9.31 3.01
CA VAL A 69 -4.43 -8.82 2.05
C VAL A 69 -3.01 -9.01 2.57
N PHE A 70 -2.72 -8.60 3.79
CA PHE A 70 -1.42 -8.81 4.42
C PHE A 70 -1.10 -10.30 4.60
N GLY A 71 -2.12 -11.13 4.70
CA GLY A 71 -1.96 -12.57 4.72
C GLY A 71 -1.31 -13.16 3.48
N THR A 72 -1.40 -12.48 2.35
CA THR A 72 -0.76 -12.88 1.11
C THR A 72 0.53 -12.12 0.82
N ALA A 73 0.82 -11.08 1.58
CA ALA A 73 1.87 -10.12 1.31
C ALA A 73 3.11 -10.31 2.15
N ILE A 74 2.94 -10.49 3.44
CA ILE A 74 4.02 -10.64 4.40
C ILE A 74 4.43 -12.10 4.42
N LEU A 75 5.72 -12.40 4.24
CA LEU A 75 6.21 -13.78 4.09
C LEU A 75 5.79 -14.69 5.25
N SER A 76 5.80 -14.19 6.47
CA SER A 76 5.30 -14.95 7.64
C SER A 76 3.81 -15.27 7.55
N MET A 77 3.06 -14.52 6.77
CA MET A 77 1.64 -14.72 6.52
C MET A 77 1.38 -15.53 5.25
N CYS A 78 2.21 -15.41 4.22
CA CYS A 78 2.04 -16.14 2.96
C CYS A 78 2.09 -17.67 3.14
N SER A 79 2.75 -18.15 4.19
CA SER A 79 2.81 -19.56 4.53
C SER A 79 1.61 -20.04 5.38
N LYS A 80 0.73 -19.13 5.81
CA LYS A 80 -0.42 -19.46 6.68
C LYS A 80 -1.71 -19.60 5.88
N PRO A 81 -2.60 -20.52 6.29
CA PRO A 81 -3.96 -20.58 5.74
C PRO A 81 -4.70 -19.24 5.93
N ALA A 82 -5.52 -18.87 4.95
CA ALA A 82 -6.32 -17.64 5.02
C ALA A 82 -7.16 -17.53 6.30
N GLN A 83 -7.65 -18.66 6.82
CA GLN A 83 -8.42 -18.73 8.06
C GLN A 83 -7.63 -18.21 9.28
N GLU A 84 -6.35 -18.59 9.40
CA GLU A 84 -5.50 -18.10 10.50
C GLU A 84 -5.23 -16.59 10.43
N LEU A 85 -5.35 -16.00 9.24
CA LEU A 85 -5.16 -14.57 9.03
C LEU A 85 -6.41 -13.78 9.35
N VAL A 86 -7.58 -14.32 9.06
CA VAL A 86 -8.88 -13.74 9.44
C VAL A 86 -9.02 -13.71 10.97
N ASP A 87 -8.55 -14.75 11.64
CA ASP A 87 -8.59 -14.90 13.10
C ASP A 87 -7.57 -13.97 13.82
N ALA A 88 -6.77 -13.18 13.09
CA ALA A 88 -5.76 -12.30 13.68
C ALA A 88 -6.33 -11.20 14.60
N GLY A 89 -7.63 -10.91 14.51
CA GLY A 89 -8.33 -10.02 15.44
C GLY A 89 -8.87 -10.72 16.69
N GLU A 90 -8.75 -12.05 16.78
CA GLU A 90 -9.18 -12.84 17.93
C GLU A 90 -8.02 -13.05 18.92
N GLY A 91 -8.35 -13.57 20.10
CA GLY A 91 -7.37 -13.88 21.15
C GLY A 91 -7.12 -12.73 22.10
N GLN A 92 -5.88 -12.53 22.48
CA GLN A 92 -5.47 -11.56 23.50
C GLN A 92 -4.61 -10.44 22.89
N ALA A 93 -4.72 -9.27 23.48
CA ALA A 93 -3.75 -8.21 23.28
C ALA A 93 -2.53 -8.48 24.15
N ASN A 94 -1.36 -8.58 23.52
CA ASN A 94 -0.09 -8.71 24.20
C ASN A 94 0.99 -7.97 23.40
N PHE A 95 1.56 -6.94 23.99
CA PHE A 95 2.53 -6.05 23.36
C PHE A 95 3.91 -6.11 24.02
N PHE A 96 4.14 -7.14 24.83
CA PHE A 96 5.48 -7.43 25.33
C PHE A 96 6.39 -7.94 24.22
N VAL A 97 7.61 -7.44 24.22
CA VAL A 97 8.66 -7.87 23.31
C VAL A 97 9.98 -8.05 24.09
N ASN A 98 10.70 -9.10 23.76
CA ASN A 98 12.07 -9.27 24.21
C ASN A 98 13.00 -8.48 23.32
N VAL A 99 14.04 -7.90 23.89
CA VAL A 99 15.13 -7.26 23.17
C VAL A 99 16.42 -8.01 23.50
N SER A 100 17.07 -8.50 22.46
CA SER A 100 18.20 -9.42 22.55
C SER A 100 19.29 -9.10 21.51
N GLY A 101 20.31 -9.93 21.43
CA GLY A 101 21.41 -9.83 20.50
C GLY A 101 22.68 -9.29 21.16
N ASP A 102 23.45 -8.50 20.39
CA ASP A 102 24.72 -7.90 20.83
C ASP A 102 24.47 -6.62 21.67
N ILE A 103 23.85 -6.81 22.81
CA ILE A 103 23.55 -5.79 23.82
C ILE A 103 24.06 -6.21 25.19
N GLN A 104 24.31 -5.25 26.07
CA GLN A 104 24.90 -5.54 27.39
C GLN A 104 23.99 -6.41 28.25
N LYS A 105 22.68 -6.22 28.14
CA LYS A 105 21.67 -6.99 28.91
C LYS A 105 20.38 -7.11 28.12
N THR A 106 19.93 -8.35 27.95
CA THR A 106 18.59 -8.66 27.41
C THR A 106 17.52 -8.18 28.38
N PHE A 107 16.43 -7.63 27.85
CA PHE A 107 15.28 -7.17 28.61
C PHE A 107 13.96 -7.43 27.87
N SER A 108 12.86 -7.29 28.58
CA SER A 108 11.52 -7.27 28.01
C SER A 108 10.83 -5.95 28.31
N VAL A 109 10.01 -5.49 27.41
CA VAL A 109 9.23 -4.27 27.56
C VAL A 109 7.83 -4.44 26.99
N ASP A 110 6.82 -3.90 27.68
CA ASP A 110 5.50 -3.68 27.11
C ASP A 110 5.53 -2.39 26.29
N VAL A 111 5.46 -2.54 24.98
CA VAL A 111 5.58 -1.41 24.04
C VAL A 111 4.46 -0.39 24.25
N SER A 112 3.26 -0.83 24.64
CA SER A 112 2.11 0.04 24.87
C SER A 112 2.22 0.92 26.12
N GLU A 113 3.18 0.64 26.99
CA GLU A 113 3.46 1.44 28.21
C GLU A 113 4.50 2.54 27.98
N LEU A 114 5.07 2.63 26.76
CA LEU A 114 6.03 3.68 26.42
C LEU A 114 5.34 4.98 26.06
N ASP A 115 5.97 6.12 26.41
CA ASP A 115 5.38 7.46 26.28
C ASP A 115 5.43 8.04 24.84
N ASP A 116 6.12 7.39 23.91
CA ASP A 116 6.41 7.93 22.58
C ASP A 116 5.38 7.50 21.52
N GLU A 117 4.13 7.33 21.92
CA GLU A 117 3.05 6.92 21.01
C GLU A 117 2.94 7.84 19.80
N GLN A 118 2.85 7.26 18.63
CA GLN A 118 2.62 7.94 17.35
C GLN A 118 1.45 7.30 16.61
N GLY A 119 0.66 8.16 15.93
CA GLY A 119 -0.36 7.73 14.98
C GLY A 119 0.05 8.15 13.57
N VAL A 120 0.09 7.21 12.63
CA VAL A 120 0.54 7.42 11.26
C VAL A 120 -0.36 6.70 10.27
N LEU A 121 -0.75 7.41 9.20
CA LEU A 121 -1.39 6.76 8.05
C LEU A 121 -0.30 6.17 7.16
N MET A 122 -0.35 4.87 6.92
CA MET A 122 0.73 4.14 6.27
C MET A 122 0.20 3.11 5.26
N GLY A 123 0.76 3.12 4.06
CA GLY A 123 0.51 2.12 3.03
C GLY A 123 1.47 0.94 3.11
N CYS A 124 1.03 -0.19 2.58
CA CYS A 124 1.82 -1.40 2.41
C CYS A 124 1.63 -1.97 1.01
N SER A 125 2.71 -2.39 0.39
CA SER A 125 2.70 -2.98 -0.95
C SER A 125 3.62 -4.19 -1.04
N CYS A 126 3.24 -5.15 -1.89
CA CYS A 126 4.10 -6.30 -2.19
C CYS A 126 5.39 -5.87 -2.89
N MET A 127 6.45 -6.63 -2.72
CA MET A 127 7.68 -6.43 -3.47
C MET A 127 7.47 -6.63 -4.98
N THR A 128 6.69 -7.64 -5.38
CA THR A 128 6.53 -8.04 -6.79
C THR A 128 5.11 -7.90 -7.34
N GLY A 129 4.17 -7.42 -6.53
CA GLY A 129 2.75 -7.38 -6.87
C GLY A 129 2.12 -6.00 -6.67
N SER A 130 0.86 -6.03 -6.24
CA SER A 130 0.00 -4.85 -6.09
C SER A 130 0.19 -4.14 -4.76
N PRO A 131 -0.32 -2.90 -4.60
CA PRO A 131 -0.63 -2.32 -3.31
C PRO A 131 -1.58 -3.22 -2.51
N PHE A 132 -1.37 -3.36 -1.20
CA PHE A 132 -2.14 -4.32 -0.39
C PHE A 132 -3.09 -3.70 0.59
N GLY A 133 -2.70 -2.65 1.26
CA GLY A 133 -3.53 -2.01 2.24
C GLY A 133 -2.93 -0.69 2.71
N GLN A 134 -3.80 0.20 3.18
CA GLN A 134 -3.43 1.42 3.86
C GLN A 134 -4.25 1.54 5.13
N ALA A 135 -3.60 1.85 6.23
CA ALA A 135 -4.25 1.95 7.52
C ALA A 135 -3.68 3.09 8.36
N TYR A 136 -4.52 3.61 9.25
CA TYR A 136 -4.05 4.45 10.34
C TYR A 136 -3.57 3.54 11.47
N VAL A 137 -2.26 3.57 11.72
CA VAL A 137 -1.62 2.72 12.72
C VAL A 137 -1.17 3.56 13.91
N VAL A 138 -1.27 2.97 15.10
CA VAL A 138 -0.79 3.57 16.35
C VAL A 138 0.21 2.62 16.99
N GLY A 139 1.33 3.17 17.39
CA GLY A 139 2.41 2.42 18.01
C GLY A 139 3.51 3.34 18.50
N VAL A 140 4.64 2.76 18.85
CA VAL A 140 5.83 3.52 19.25
C VAL A 140 6.96 3.32 18.24
N PRO A 141 7.82 4.32 18.04
CA PRO A 141 9.00 4.13 17.19
C PRO A 141 9.88 2.97 17.68
N LEU A 142 10.38 2.18 16.75
CA LEU A 142 11.40 1.19 17.05
C LEU A 142 12.61 1.86 17.76
N ALA A 143 12.92 3.11 17.42
CA ALA A 143 13.96 3.91 18.05
C ALA A 143 13.83 3.96 19.57
N SER A 144 12.59 4.09 20.10
CA SER A 144 12.36 4.16 21.55
C SER A 144 12.82 2.89 22.29
N VAL A 145 12.62 1.72 21.65
CA VAL A 145 13.08 0.44 22.20
C VAL A 145 14.60 0.29 22.03
N VAL A 146 15.13 0.71 20.89
CA VAL A 146 16.58 0.66 20.63
C VAL A 146 17.37 1.57 21.60
N GLU A 147 16.83 2.74 21.93
CA GLU A 147 17.43 3.67 22.92
C GLU A 147 17.50 3.09 24.33
N MET A 148 16.59 2.17 24.68
CA MET A 148 16.62 1.45 25.96
C MET A 148 17.71 0.37 25.98
N ALA A 149 18.13 -0.09 24.80
CA ALA A 149 19.17 -1.11 24.68
C ALA A 149 20.56 -0.48 24.80
N ASP A 150 21.38 -1.09 25.62
CA ASP A 150 22.80 -0.73 25.74
C ASP A 150 23.58 -1.52 24.69
N LEU A 151 23.70 -0.94 23.50
CA LEU A 151 24.25 -1.60 22.31
C LEU A 151 25.76 -1.84 22.47
N GLU A 152 26.23 -3.03 22.09
CA GLU A 152 27.65 -3.27 21.89
C GLU A 152 28.16 -2.53 20.64
N GLU A 153 29.46 -2.28 20.61
CA GLU A 153 30.12 -1.59 19.50
C GLU A 153 29.92 -2.35 18.19
N GLY A 154 29.51 -1.62 17.15
CA GLY A 154 29.35 -2.16 15.79
C GLY A 154 28.05 -2.83 15.52
N VAL A 155 27.04 -2.78 16.41
CA VAL A 155 25.67 -3.23 16.10
C VAL A 155 25.14 -2.44 14.92
N ASN A 156 24.73 -3.14 13.86
CA ASN A 156 24.32 -2.56 12.58
C ASN A 156 23.02 -3.13 12.00
N THR A 157 22.47 -4.17 12.64
CA THR A 157 21.35 -4.94 12.11
C THR A 157 20.24 -5.07 13.15
N VAL A 158 19.00 -4.94 12.72
CA VAL A 158 17.81 -5.24 13.50
C VAL A 158 16.96 -6.31 12.80
N THR A 159 16.47 -7.27 13.56
CA THR A 159 15.54 -8.29 13.09
C THR A 159 14.39 -8.40 14.09
N ALA A 160 13.17 -8.14 13.62
CA ALA A 160 11.95 -8.41 14.39
C ALA A 160 11.50 -9.84 14.10
N TYR A 161 11.49 -10.69 15.13
CA TYR A 161 11.06 -12.08 15.04
C TYR A 161 9.62 -12.26 15.51
N GLY A 162 8.79 -12.84 14.64
CA GLY A 162 7.46 -13.29 15.00
C GLY A 162 7.46 -14.58 15.83
N ALA A 163 6.32 -14.89 16.45
CA ALA A 163 6.14 -16.10 17.23
C ALA A 163 6.31 -17.39 16.41
N ASP A 164 6.19 -17.32 15.10
CA ASP A 164 6.43 -18.40 14.14
C ASP A 164 7.90 -18.53 13.71
N GLY A 165 8.79 -17.71 14.26
CA GLY A 165 10.21 -17.69 13.96
C GLY A 165 10.58 -16.90 12.69
N PHE A 166 9.58 -16.34 11.98
CA PHE A 166 9.86 -15.47 10.83
C PHE A 166 10.55 -14.18 11.27
N GLY A 167 11.57 -13.76 10.52
CA GLY A 167 12.24 -12.48 10.70
C GLY A 167 13.04 -12.11 9.47
N GLN A 168 13.04 -10.83 9.12
CA GLN A 168 13.83 -10.29 8.01
C GLN A 168 14.83 -9.27 8.57
N PRO A 169 16.14 -9.50 8.41
CA PRO A 169 17.14 -8.56 8.88
C PRO A 169 17.13 -7.28 8.04
N LEU A 170 17.28 -6.17 8.72
CA LEU A 170 17.40 -4.82 8.14
C LEU A 170 18.63 -4.11 8.67
N PRO A 171 19.23 -3.21 7.88
CA PRO A 171 20.15 -2.24 8.46
C PRO A 171 19.45 -1.45 9.57
N LEU A 172 20.03 -1.44 10.77
CA LEU A 172 19.44 -0.71 11.89
C LEU A 172 19.22 0.77 11.56
N ARG A 173 20.21 1.41 10.92
CA ARG A 173 20.11 2.81 10.50
C ARG A 173 18.92 3.05 9.56
N TYR A 174 18.65 2.14 8.63
CA TYR A 174 17.53 2.25 7.67
C TYR A 174 16.18 2.18 8.39
N ALA A 175 16.01 1.21 9.29
CA ALA A 175 14.77 1.09 10.07
C ALA A 175 14.50 2.33 10.94
N LEU A 176 15.55 2.93 11.52
CA LEU A 176 15.43 4.16 12.31
C LEU A 176 15.14 5.39 11.43
N GLU A 177 15.82 5.54 10.30
CA GLU A 177 15.59 6.63 9.33
C GLU A 177 14.17 6.60 8.76
N LYS A 178 13.62 5.43 8.50
CA LYS A 178 12.24 5.24 8.01
C LYS A 178 11.19 5.36 9.12
N ASN A 179 11.59 5.58 10.35
CA ASN A 179 10.68 5.63 11.50
C ASN A 179 9.81 4.36 11.59
N ALA A 180 10.43 3.20 11.59
CA ALA A 180 9.74 1.93 11.80
C ALA A 180 8.95 1.98 13.11
N LEU A 181 7.68 1.56 13.10
CA LEU A 181 6.79 1.55 14.25
C LEU A 181 6.52 0.14 14.75
N LEU A 182 6.52 -0.02 16.05
CA LEU A 182 5.98 -1.18 16.75
C LEU A 182 4.52 -0.88 17.06
N VAL A 183 3.63 -1.48 16.27
CA VAL A 183 2.22 -1.12 16.16
C VAL A 183 1.36 -2.03 17.02
N TYR A 184 0.44 -1.45 17.79
CA TYR A 184 -0.53 -2.14 18.63
C TYR A 184 -2.00 -1.76 18.38
N GLN A 185 -2.25 -0.76 17.50
CA GLN A 185 -3.60 -0.44 17.00
C GLN A 185 -3.58 -0.23 15.50
N VAL A 186 -4.62 -0.67 14.82
CA VAL A 186 -4.84 -0.48 13.39
C VAL A 186 -6.27 -0.03 13.15
N ASN A 187 -6.46 1.11 12.48
CA ASN A 187 -7.76 1.72 12.20
C ASN A 187 -8.62 1.85 13.47
N GLY A 188 -8.02 2.28 14.58
CA GLY A 188 -8.70 2.49 15.85
C GLY A 188 -9.04 1.21 16.63
N GLN A 189 -8.61 0.04 16.17
CA GLN A 189 -8.81 -1.22 16.85
C GLN A 189 -7.50 -1.75 17.45
N GLU A 190 -7.55 -2.14 18.70
CA GLU A 190 -6.43 -2.81 19.37
C GLU A 190 -6.14 -4.14 18.72
N LEU A 191 -4.87 -4.41 18.44
CA LEU A 191 -4.44 -5.67 17.86
C LEU A 191 -4.55 -6.80 18.88
N LYS A 192 -5.10 -7.92 18.43
CA LYS A 192 -5.24 -9.18 19.19
C LYS A 192 -4.69 -10.33 18.38
N SER A 193 -4.25 -11.37 19.06
CA SER A 193 -3.77 -12.58 18.41
C SER A 193 -3.96 -13.78 19.31
N THR A 194 -4.10 -14.95 18.71
CA THR A 194 -4.03 -16.26 19.39
C THR A 194 -2.60 -16.73 19.61
N ALA A 195 -1.61 -16.04 19.00
CA ALA A 195 -0.19 -16.26 19.22
C ALA A 195 0.30 -15.56 20.50
N ASP A 196 1.56 -15.77 20.86
CA ASP A 196 2.18 -15.22 22.06
C ASP A 196 2.33 -13.69 22.08
N SER A 197 2.14 -13.05 20.95
CA SER A 197 2.16 -11.59 20.80
C SER A 197 1.20 -11.13 19.73
N SER A 198 0.67 -9.93 19.86
CA SER A 198 -0.13 -9.26 18.84
C SER A 198 0.57 -8.04 18.24
N LEU A 199 1.79 -7.75 18.67
CA LEU A 199 2.59 -6.62 18.18
C LEU A 199 2.97 -6.82 16.72
N GLN A 200 2.96 -5.73 15.93
CA GLN A 200 3.37 -5.75 14.52
C GLN A 200 4.45 -4.70 14.25
N LEU A 201 5.31 -4.96 13.27
CA LEU A 201 6.23 -3.96 12.71
C LEU A 201 5.63 -3.38 11.44
N TRP A 202 5.55 -2.06 11.39
CA TRP A 202 5.15 -1.30 10.20
C TRP A 202 6.22 -0.28 9.85
N MET A 203 6.50 -0.12 8.58
CA MET A 203 7.56 0.78 8.14
C MET A 203 7.17 1.45 6.81
N PRO A 204 7.11 2.80 6.75
CA PRO A 204 6.75 3.49 5.52
C PRO A 204 7.82 3.30 4.43
N GLU A 205 7.41 3.43 3.18
CA GLU A 205 8.29 3.37 2.00
C GLU A 205 9.12 2.08 1.91
N THR A 206 8.58 0.98 2.41
CA THR A 206 9.21 -0.34 2.36
C THR A 206 8.27 -1.41 1.87
N VAL A 207 8.81 -2.53 1.39
CA VAL A 207 8.01 -3.66 0.94
C VAL A 207 7.42 -4.44 2.10
N ALA A 208 6.26 -5.05 1.86
CA ALA A 208 5.47 -5.80 2.83
C ALA A 208 6.25 -6.89 3.56
N HIS A 209 7.27 -7.43 2.97
CA HIS A 209 8.05 -8.49 3.56
C HIS A 209 8.86 -8.06 4.81
N TYR A 210 9.01 -6.76 5.04
CA TYR A 210 9.57 -6.23 6.28
C TYR A 210 8.51 -5.98 7.37
N PHE A 211 7.23 -6.15 7.07
CA PHE A 211 6.14 -6.05 8.04
C PHE A 211 5.98 -7.40 8.73
N THR A 212 6.40 -7.48 9.99
CA THR A 212 6.34 -8.71 10.78
C THR A 212 5.13 -8.69 11.72
N ARG A 213 4.46 -9.83 11.87
CA ARG A 213 3.35 -10.03 12.80
C ARG A 213 3.79 -10.76 14.06
N ASN A 214 2.98 -10.58 15.11
CA ASN A 214 3.13 -11.32 16.35
C ASN A 214 4.56 -11.33 16.86
N ILE A 215 5.16 -10.13 16.92
CA ILE A 215 6.57 -9.96 17.27
C ILE A 215 6.79 -10.35 18.72
N VAL A 216 7.71 -11.28 18.95
CA VAL A 216 8.13 -11.73 20.30
C VAL A 216 9.54 -11.30 20.66
N ASP A 217 10.39 -10.98 19.67
CA ASP A 217 11.78 -10.59 19.91
C ASP A 217 12.25 -9.54 18.90
N ILE A 218 12.95 -8.53 19.38
CA ILE A 218 13.75 -7.59 18.60
C ILE A 218 15.21 -7.92 18.82
N SER A 219 15.85 -8.46 17.80
CA SER A 219 17.26 -8.83 17.85
C SER A 219 18.13 -7.74 17.23
N LEU A 220 19.07 -7.22 17.99
CA LEU A 220 20.02 -6.18 17.60
C LEU A 220 21.40 -6.80 17.47
N THR A 221 21.91 -6.95 16.26
CA THR A 221 23.13 -7.73 16.00
C THR A 221 24.17 -6.96 15.22
N ARG A 222 25.40 -7.41 15.40
CA ARG A 222 26.57 -6.98 14.64
C ARG A 222 26.87 -8.01 13.56
N GLU A 223 26.50 -7.66 12.33
CA GLU A 223 26.77 -8.50 11.19
C GLU A 223 28.07 -8.06 10.49
N ALA A 224 28.85 -9.03 10.00
CA ALA A 224 30.11 -8.74 9.28
C ALA A 224 29.82 -7.96 7.97
N VAL A 225 28.67 -8.21 7.37
CA VAL A 225 28.14 -7.48 6.21
C VAL A 225 26.73 -7.00 6.57
N GLU A 226 26.51 -5.69 6.52
CA GLU A 226 25.20 -5.11 6.74
C GLU A 226 24.20 -5.70 5.72
N PRO A 227 22.98 -6.11 6.14
CA PRO A 227 21.99 -6.64 5.20
C PRO A 227 21.60 -5.59 4.16
N GLU A 228 21.34 -6.03 2.94
CA GLU A 228 20.83 -5.18 1.88
C GLU A 228 19.32 -5.00 2.03
N VAL A 229 18.84 -3.78 1.78
CA VAL A 229 17.39 -3.49 1.73
C VAL A 229 16.86 -3.95 0.39
N GLN A 230 15.84 -4.81 0.42
CA GLN A 230 15.17 -5.35 -0.77
C GLN A 230 14.01 -4.47 -1.20
N GLY A 231 13.63 -4.58 -2.47
CA GLY A 231 12.46 -3.92 -3.04
C GLY A 231 12.66 -2.45 -3.41
N VAL A 232 13.90 -1.96 -3.36
CA VAL A 232 14.25 -0.56 -3.72
C VAL A 232 14.57 -0.40 -5.21
N GLU A 233 14.78 -1.49 -5.93
CA GLU A 233 15.09 -1.46 -7.36
C GLU A 233 13.84 -0.99 -8.17
N PRO A 234 14.03 -0.29 -9.29
CA PRO A 234 12.93 0.24 -10.10
C PRO A 234 11.89 -0.79 -10.54
N THR A 235 12.30 -2.05 -10.76
CA THR A 235 11.40 -3.17 -11.12
C THR A 235 10.38 -3.54 -10.04
N TYR A 236 10.64 -3.17 -8.79
CA TYR A 236 9.78 -3.46 -7.64
C TYR A 236 9.01 -2.24 -7.14
N ARG A 237 9.30 -1.09 -7.70
CA ARG A 237 8.65 0.18 -7.36
C ARG A 237 7.45 0.44 -8.26
N ASN A 238 6.70 1.46 -7.92
CA ASN A 238 5.63 2.05 -8.71
C ASN A 238 4.54 1.03 -9.11
N LYS A 239 3.65 0.79 -8.19
CA LYS A 239 2.54 -0.15 -8.31
C LYS A 239 1.23 0.57 -8.54
N ILE A 240 0.36 -0.06 -9.32
CA ILE A 240 -1.00 0.41 -9.59
C ILE A 240 -1.99 -0.74 -9.58
N GLU A 241 -3.19 -0.49 -9.09
CA GLU A 241 -4.30 -1.42 -9.13
C GLU A 241 -5.62 -0.68 -9.38
N ILE A 242 -6.53 -1.34 -10.11
CA ILE A 242 -7.90 -0.92 -10.28
C ILE A 242 -8.74 -1.63 -9.22
N ALA A 243 -9.38 -0.84 -8.32
CA ALA A 243 -10.08 -1.36 -7.17
C ALA A 243 -11.55 -1.73 -7.49
N ASN A 244 -12.26 -0.89 -8.26
CA ASN A 244 -13.61 -1.21 -8.69
C ASN A 244 -13.56 -2.05 -9.97
N LYS A 245 -13.68 -3.35 -9.81
CA LYS A 245 -13.71 -4.27 -10.95
C LYS A 245 -15.06 -4.19 -11.65
N ALA A 246 -15.10 -3.43 -12.73
CA ALA A 246 -16.21 -3.37 -13.65
C ALA A 246 -16.20 -4.51 -14.70
N GLU A 247 -15.39 -5.55 -14.49
CA GLU A 247 -15.14 -6.65 -15.44
C GLU A 247 -16.41 -7.35 -15.94
N GLU A 248 -17.49 -7.30 -15.17
CA GLU A 248 -18.80 -7.84 -15.57
C GLU A 248 -19.86 -6.74 -15.72
N SER A 249 -19.47 -5.48 -15.57
CA SER A 249 -20.39 -4.36 -15.64
C SER A 249 -20.65 -3.97 -17.08
N THR A 250 -21.93 -3.83 -17.39
CA THR A 250 -22.39 -3.25 -18.64
C THR A 250 -22.92 -1.86 -18.36
N PHE A 251 -22.37 -0.88 -19.08
CA PHE A 251 -22.79 0.51 -19.01
C PHE A 251 -23.63 0.87 -20.25
N SER A 252 -24.49 1.86 -20.15
CA SER A 252 -25.20 2.40 -21.30
C SER A 252 -24.37 3.52 -21.97
N VAL A 253 -24.57 3.68 -23.28
CA VAL A 253 -23.99 4.80 -24.02
C VAL A 253 -24.35 6.12 -23.33
N GLY A 254 -23.35 6.97 -23.08
CA GLY A 254 -23.51 8.26 -22.43
C GLY A 254 -23.54 8.23 -20.90
N ASP A 255 -23.60 7.04 -20.28
CA ASP A 255 -23.50 6.94 -18.82
C ASP A 255 -22.13 7.39 -18.33
N GLN A 256 -22.11 7.99 -17.14
CA GLN A 256 -20.86 8.26 -16.44
C GLN A 256 -20.28 6.96 -15.87
N VAL A 257 -19.07 6.64 -16.28
CA VAL A 257 -18.32 5.46 -15.82
C VAL A 257 -17.16 5.94 -14.97
N SER A 258 -17.09 5.49 -13.70
CA SER A 258 -16.00 5.80 -12.79
C SER A 258 -15.10 4.60 -12.61
N PHE A 259 -13.81 4.81 -12.86
CA PHE A 259 -12.74 3.87 -12.56
C PHE A 259 -12.03 4.33 -11.29
N GLU A 260 -11.84 3.43 -10.36
CA GLU A 260 -11.20 3.73 -9.07
C GLU A 260 -10.06 2.77 -8.80
N GLY A 261 -9.04 3.26 -8.14
CA GLY A 261 -7.91 2.42 -7.80
C GLY A 261 -6.92 3.08 -6.86
N VAL A 262 -5.79 2.42 -6.74
CA VAL A 262 -4.69 2.85 -5.89
C VAL A 262 -3.38 2.77 -6.65
N ALA A 263 -2.46 3.68 -6.31
CA ALA A 263 -1.08 3.62 -6.77
C ALA A 263 -0.14 3.90 -5.60
N ASP A 264 1.02 3.28 -5.64
CA ASP A 264 2.06 3.43 -4.62
C ASP A 264 3.44 3.33 -5.23
N ASP A 265 4.39 4.00 -4.63
CA ASP A 265 5.82 3.86 -4.92
C ASP A 265 6.61 3.84 -3.61
N LEU A 266 7.60 2.99 -3.55
CA LEU A 266 8.41 2.77 -2.35
C LEU A 266 9.63 3.70 -2.28
N GLY A 267 9.50 4.96 -2.60
CA GLY A 267 10.60 5.91 -2.45
C GLY A 267 10.51 7.19 -3.29
N SER A 268 9.53 7.30 -4.19
CA SER A 268 9.28 8.51 -4.95
C SER A 268 7.79 8.84 -4.98
N PRO A 269 7.38 10.11 -4.83
CA PRO A 269 5.97 10.47 -4.97
C PRO A 269 5.41 10.07 -6.33
N ILE A 270 4.17 9.61 -6.36
CA ILE A 270 3.42 9.47 -7.61
C ILE A 270 3.15 10.88 -8.16
N ALA A 271 3.52 11.13 -9.40
CA ALA A 271 3.36 12.43 -10.06
C ALA A 271 2.16 12.47 -10.99
N ALA A 272 1.72 11.34 -11.52
CA ALA A 272 0.54 11.23 -12.38
C ALA A 272 0.00 9.80 -12.41
N ILE A 273 -1.31 9.69 -12.63
CA ILE A 273 -1.97 8.45 -13.09
C ILE A 273 -2.29 8.64 -14.56
N GLU A 274 -1.96 7.64 -15.36
CA GLU A 274 -2.12 7.69 -16.82
C GLU A 274 -3.06 6.57 -17.28
N PHE A 275 -4.00 6.91 -18.17
CA PHE A 275 -5.01 6.01 -18.70
C PHE A 275 -4.91 5.91 -20.21
N SER A 276 -5.08 4.70 -20.75
CA SER A 276 -5.17 4.43 -22.17
C SER A 276 -6.41 3.58 -22.46
N PHE A 277 -7.12 3.92 -23.54
CA PHE A 277 -8.27 3.18 -24.07
C PHE A 277 -8.04 2.79 -25.54
N ASP A 278 -6.78 2.75 -25.98
CA ASP A 278 -6.34 2.40 -27.32
C ASP A 278 -5.08 1.55 -27.31
N ASP A 279 -4.99 0.63 -26.34
CA ASP A 279 -3.90 -0.33 -26.17
C ASP A 279 -2.53 0.32 -26.00
N GLY A 280 -2.48 1.47 -25.36
CA GLY A 280 -1.24 2.19 -25.05
C GLY A 280 -0.73 3.10 -26.14
N ASP A 281 -1.46 3.28 -27.27
CA ASP A 281 -1.07 4.21 -28.32
C ASP A 281 -1.13 5.67 -27.86
N THR A 282 -2.16 6.01 -27.08
CA THR A 282 -2.25 7.33 -26.42
C THR A 282 -2.52 7.21 -24.94
N TRP A 283 -2.09 8.20 -24.18
CA TRP A 283 -2.24 8.26 -22.73
C TRP A 283 -2.81 9.60 -22.28
N THR A 284 -3.84 9.53 -21.46
CA THR A 284 -4.37 10.68 -20.72
C THR A 284 -3.67 10.74 -19.38
N SER A 285 -2.86 11.76 -19.16
CA SER A 285 -2.06 11.93 -17.94
C SER A 285 -2.78 12.85 -16.97
N CYS A 286 -3.04 12.36 -15.77
CA CYS A 286 -3.73 13.06 -14.69
C CYS A 286 -2.76 13.36 -13.56
N PRO A 287 -2.31 14.62 -13.37
CA PRO A 287 -1.36 14.98 -12.33
C PRO A 287 -1.86 14.68 -10.91
N THR A 288 -0.94 14.31 -10.03
CA THR A 288 -1.17 14.08 -8.60
C THR A 288 -0.32 15.05 -7.77
N ASP A 289 -0.49 16.34 -8.02
CA ASP A 289 0.30 17.40 -7.39
C ASP A 289 0.19 17.37 -5.87
N GLY A 290 1.33 17.42 -5.18
CA GLY A 290 1.39 17.39 -3.72
C GLY A 290 1.35 15.99 -3.10
N ALA A 291 1.26 14.93 -3.89
CA ALA A 291 1.35 13.57 -3.38
C ALA A 291 2.74 13.30 -2.74
N THR A 292 2.74 12.52 -1.65
CA THR A 292 3.94 12.10 -0.92
C THR A 292 4.17 10.60 -1.07
N ALA A 293 5.42 10.15 -0.88
CA ALA A 293 5.82 8.76 -1.10
C ALA A 293 5.45 7.79 0.04
N ASP A 294 5.06 8.31 1.20
CA ASP A 294 4.76 7.54 2.41
C ASP A 294 3.35 6.95 2.45
N LYS A 295 2.50 7.30 1.49
CA LYS A 295 1.08 6.92 1.42
C LYS A 295 0.67 6.56 0.01
N TRP A 296 -0.41 5.79 -0.08
CA TRP A 296 -1.07 5.51 -1.33
C TRP A 296 -1.68 6.76 -1.98
N VAL A 297 -1.70 6.78 -3.30
CA VAL A 297 -2.60 7.62 -4.08
C VAL A 297 -3.86 6.84 -4.39
N ASN A 298 -4.97 7.25 -3.77
CA ASN A 298 -6.30 6.74 -4.08
C ASN A 298 -6.86 7.61 -5.19
N TRP A 299 -7.16 7.05 -6.34
CA TRP A 299 -7.57 7.79 -7.53
C TRP A 299 -8.94 7.38 -8.05
N SER A 300 -9.62 8.33 -8.70
CA SER A 300 -10.86 8.11 -9.44
C SER A 300 -10.79 8.87 -10.75
N PHE A 301 -11.15 8.20 -11.83
CA PHE A 301 -11.28 8.77 -13.17
C PHE A 301 -12.67 8.48 -13.72
N THR A 302 -13.42 9.52 -14.06
CA THR A 302 -14.80 9.42 -14.55
C THR A 302 -14.90 9.97 -15.96
N THR A 303 -15.47 9.18 -16.85
CA THR A 303 -15.68 9.55 -18.25
C THR A 303 -16.97 8.90 -18.76
N SER A 304 -17.33 9.14 -20.02
CA SER A 304 -18.44 8.50 -20.71
C SER A 304 -18.02 8.07 -22.11
N PHE A 305 -18.76 7.13 -22.68
CA PHE A 305 -18.50 6.57 -24.00
C PHE A 305 -19.76 6.67 -24.86
N ASP A 306 -19.60 7.12 -26.11
CA ASP A 306 -20.72 7.38 -27.06
C ASP A 306 -20.91 6.25 -28.07
N GLN A 307 -20.08 5.22 -28.06
CA GLN A 307 -20.24 4.06 -28.94
C GLN A 307 -20.43 2.79 -28.12
N PRO A 308 -21.38 1.92 -28.52
CA PRO A 308 -21.50 0.60 -27.94
C PRO A 308 -20.32 -0.28 -28.37
N GLY A 309 -19.93 -1.20 -27.51
CA GLY A 309 -18.88 -2.18 -27.78
C GLY A 309 -18.15 -2.61 -26.54
N ASP A 310 -17.13 -3.43 -26.75
CA ASP A 310 -16.20 -3.86 -25.71
C ASP A 310 -15.01 -2.93 -25.67
N TYR A 311 -14.57 -2.59 -24.48
CA TYR A 311 -13.50 -1.64 -24.21
C TYR A 311 -12.41 -2.32 -23.36
N HIS A 312 -11.17 -1.90 -23.59
CA HIS A 312 -10.03 -2.30 -22.80
C HIS A 312 -9.33 -1.05 -22.26
N MET A 313 -9.29 -0.89 -20.94
CA MET A 313 -8.57 0.20 -20.29
C MET A 313 -7.27 -0.32 -19.70
N ILE A 314 -6.21 0.47 -19.87
CA ILE A 314 -4.93 0.28 -19.20
C ILE A 314 -4.67 1.50 -18.31
N ALA A 315 -4.26 1.26 -17.07
CA ALA A 315 -3.83 2.31 -16.16
C ALA A 315 -2.39 2.06 -15.70
N ARG A 316 -1.62 3.14 -15.59
CA ARG A 316 -0.27 3.11 -15.05
C ARG A 316 0.00 4.36 -14.21
N ALA A 317 0.92 4.28 -13.28
CA ALA A 317 1.39 5.43 -12.52
C ALA A 317 2.76 5.89 -13.04
N ARG A 318 3.01 7.18 -12.93
CA ARG A 318 4.32 7.79 -13.18
C ARG A 318 4.78 8.48 -11.92
N THR A 319 5.99 8.21 -11.50
CA THR A 319 6.61 8.84 -10.33
C THR A 319 7.28 10.16 -10.68
N ALA A 320 7.60 10.96 -9.65
CA ALA A 320 8.29 12.25 -9.81
C ALA A 320 9.69 12.12 -10.43
N ASP A 321 10.35 10.97 -10.23
CA ASP A 321 11.64 10.65 -10.87
C ASP A 321 11.49 10.00 -12.27
N GLY A 322 10.25 9.94 -12.80
CA GLY A 322 9.95 9.52 -14.17
C GLY A 322 9.78 8.01 -14.38
N VAL A 323 9.80 7.22 -13.32
CA VAL A 323 9.55 5.77 -13.41
C VAL A 323 8.08 5.52 -13.69
N VAL A 324 7.79 4.67 -14.67
CA VAL A 324 6.44 4.19 -15.00
C VAL A 324 6.23 2.81 -14.39
N SER A 325 5.00 2.52 -13.97
CA SER A 325 4.64 1.20 -13.41
C SER A 325 5.18 0.06 -14.30
N PRO A 326 6.03 -0.82 -13.77
CA PRO A 326 6.55 -1.97 -14.53
C PRO A 326 5.44 -2.93 -14.96
N LEU A 327 4.40 -3.03 -14.13
CA LEU A 327 3.16 -3.75 -14.41
C LEU A 327 2.01 -2.74 -14.41
N SER A 328 1.37 -2.55 -15.55
CA SER A 328 0.13 -1.78 -15.65
C SER A 328 -1.05 -2.60 -15.12
N ALA A 329 -2.09 -1.90 -14.66
CA ALA A 329 -3.38 -2.51 -14.41
C ALA A 329 -4.25 -2.43 -15.66
N SER A 330 -5.12 -3.41 -15.89
CA SER A 330 -6.05 -3.41 -17.01
C SER A 330 -7.43 -3.85 -16.60
N LEU A 331 -8.43 -3.41 -17.36
CA LEU A 331 -9.84 -3.71 -17.12
C LEU A 331 -10.58 -3.77 -18.45
N ASP A 332 -11.35 -4.84 -18.66
CA ASP A 332 -12.31 -4.98 -19.76
C ASP A 332 -13.71 -4.65 -19.27
N PHE A 333 -14.48 -3.92 -20.08
CA PHE A 333 -15.88 -3.59 -19.80
C PHE A 333 -16.67 -3.42 -21.09
N THR A 334 -18.00 -3.43 -20.98
CA THR A 334 -18.91 -3.33 -22.14
C THR A 334 -19.80 -2.10 -22.01
N VAL A 335 -20.00 -1.40 -23.13
CA VAL A 335 -20.99 -0.31 -23.30
C VAL A 335 -22.05 -0.76 -24.29
N ARG A 336 -23.34 -0.56 -23.99
CA ARG A 336 -24.49 -0.95 -24.82
C ARG A 336 -25.51 0.16 -25.00
#